data_84d5fbe2740f1bf49c67909f37a3ddb0
#
_entry.id   84d5fbe2740f1bf49c67909f37a3ddb0
#
_cell.length_a   1.000
_cell.length_b   1.000
_cell.length_c   1.000
_cell.angle_alpha   90.00
_cell.angle_beta   90.00
_cell.angle_gamma   90.00
#
_symmetry.space_group_name_H-M   'P 1'
#
loop_
_entity.id
_entity.type
_entity.pdbx_description
1 polymer ?
#
loop_
_entity_poly.entity_id
_entity_poly.type
_entity_poly.pdbx_seq_one_letter_code
_entity_poly.pdbx_strand_id
1 'polypeptide(L)'
;MATRDPRPFDVEYIENPTQPELRELALAHTPCVQQTAVGSINKVSRNKARMAGYTYIIDTQDRWSHQIIDPDKARGLIERQAKYIAEKGKLIAIDGYVGLGDGAFGTTWLYTPEGANIAGMQQILAFPRSEVEAAEQLAAPFEPTFRLFYTPDLMLDDMPGGQAIIVDMENWTTYVMGADYFGESKKGILRMLNHYVYQKGGLVLHAGAKAVTDARGGKLTMTIMGLSGTGKTTTTFSKQGDITEPIQDDMVALWPHGALSITENGCFAKTDGLSLETEPVLFTATTGSEAWIENVFLEPDGSFHFTKSVLSIDEVSRLRDILIATGANAENVDKYISGEVKVDDLVNSHGIPADGWDFVVWTQNGRSIVPMSSIPEAADLHNIPQVKSMGILNRDEGYDAAMPGIVRFTSPEQAAGYFMLGETSKTSAAGKDRGKTRSPFTQPFFPAKHGLQAKRFAELAATMPGVTMWLMNTGYIGGEASDAKENKALNIKIRHSSAMLEALLSEKIKWKKDPDFGYEIVDVDAPENAELVKKVPAEILDPRRFYDGRGRHTDYEQWVSHMKEARADFLKKFDVSDAIVQAIAG
;
A
#
# COMPACT_ATOMS: atom_id res chain seq x y z
N MET A 1 -5.05 15.91 31.65
CA MET A 1 -5.01 15.76 30.18
C MET A 1 -5.78 16.95 29.62
N ALA A 2 -5.17 17.82 28.81
CA ALA A 2 -5.93 18.83 28.09
C ALA A 2 -6.93 18.09 27.19
N THR A 3 -8.21 18.45 27.29
CA THR A 3 -9.25 17.95 26.40
C THR A 3 -8.81 18.23 24.96
N ARG A 4 -8.67 17.19 24.13
CA ARG A 4 -8.33 17.34 22.73
C ARG A 4 -9.56 17.87 22.00
N ASP A 5 -9.71 19.20 22.00
CA ASP A 5 -10.82 19.84 21.31
C ASP A 5 -10.84 19.41 19.83
N PRO A 6 -11.90 18.78 19.34
CA PRO A 6 -12.04 18.44 17.93
C PRO A 6 -12.26 19.68 17.03
N ARG A 7 -12.57 20.84 17.62
CA ARG A 7 -12.84 22.11 16.93
C ARG A 7 -11.98 23.25 17.49
N PRO A 8 -10.63 23.21 17.25
CA PRO A 8 -9.70 24.10 17.93
C PRO A 8 -9.64 25.54 17.36
N PHE A 9 -10.38 25.84 16.29
CA PHE A 9 -10.37 27.16 15.65
C PHE A 9 -11.73 27.86 15.77
N ASP A 10 -11.69 29.16 15.89
CA ASP A 10 -12.91 30.02 15.83
C ASP A 10 -13.23 30.33 14.37
N VAL A 11 -13.77 29.34 13.65
CA VAL A 11 -14.17 29.39 12.23
C VAL A 11 -15.48 28.63 12.03
N GLU A 12 -16.10 28.80 10.88
CA GLU A 12 -17.26 27.99 10.49
C GLU A 12 -16.82 26.54 10.21
N TYR A 13 -17.56 25.56 10.76
CA TYR A 13 -17.36 24.15 10.48
C TYR A 13 -18.51 23.57 9.66
N ILE A 14 -18.18 22.93 8.53
CA ILE A 14 -19.10 22.07 7.79
C ILE A 14 -18.96 20.68 8.42
N GLU A 15 -19.91 20.33 9.28
CA GLU A 15 -19.86 19.17 10.16
C GLU A 15 -20.30 17.89 9.48
N ASN A 16 -19.42 16.91 9.35
CA ASN A 16 -19.69 15.58 8.82
C ASN A 16 -20.58 15.59 7.55
N PRO A 17 -20.22 16.35 6.51
CA PRO A 17 -21.03 16.43 5.30
C PRO A 17 -21.19 15.06 4.66
N THR A 18 -22.31 14.82 4.02
CA THR A 18 -22.58 13.59 3.26
C THR A 18 -21.73 13.48 2.00
N GLN A 19 -21.62 12.30 1.43
CA GLN A 19 -20.87 12.09 0.17
C GLN A 19 -21.38 12.99 -0.99
N PRO A 20 -22.69 13.18 -1.21
CA PRO A 20 -23.18 14.14 -2.19
C PRO A 20 -22.72 15.58 -1.90
N GLU A 21 -22.85 16.05 -0.65
CA GLU A 21 -22.40 17.40 -0.26
C GLU A 21 -20.89 17.59 -0.45
N LEU A 22 -20.07 16.57 -0.14
CA LEU A 22 -18.63 16.60 -0.40
C LEU A 22 -18.30 16.70 -1.88
N ARG A 23 -19.08 16.05 -2.77
CA ARG A 23 -18.93 16.20 -4.22
C ARG A 23 -19.26 17.59 -4.71
N GLU A 24 -20.34 18.18 -4.19
CA GLU A 24 -20.71 19.57 -4.48
C GLU A 24 -19.63 20.54 -4.00
N LEU A 25 -19.11 20.35 -2.79
CA LEU A 25 -18.00 21.16 -2.25
C LEU A 25 -16.73 21.00 -3.10
N ALA A 26 -16.41 19.79 -3.54
CA ALA A 26 -15.25 19.55 -4.39
C ALA A 26 -15.38 20.25 -5.76
N LEU A 27 -16.55 20.18 -6.39
CA LEU A 27 -16.80 20.91 -7.65
C LEU A 27 -16.74 22.42 -7.46
N ALA A 28 -17.15 22.94 -6.30
CA ALA A 28 -17.17 24.37 -6.02
C ALA A 28 -15.79 24.94 -5.61
N HIS A 29 -14.97 24.18 -4.91
CA HIS A 29 -13.79 24.70 -4.22
C HIS A 29 -12.48 24.02 -4.57
N THR A 30 -12.48 22.74 -4.97
CA THR A 30 -11.24 22.03 -5.27
C THR A 30 -10.74 22.37 -6.69
N PRO A 31 -9.50 22.82 -6.85
CA PRO A 31 -8.96 23.11 -8.19
C PRO A 31 -8.71 21.83 -9.00
N CYS A 32 -8.75 21.93 -10.32
CA CYS A 32 -8.41 20.85 -11.26
C CYS A 32 -9.22 19.56 -11.05
N VAL A 33 -10.51 19.67 -10.76
CA VAL A 33 -11.44 18.54 -10.73
C VAL A 33 -12.17 18.38 -12.05
N GLN A 34 -12.50 17.13 -12.37
CA GLN A 34 -13.29 16.73 -13.52
C GLN A 34 -14.41 15.80 -13.04
N GLN A 35 -15.60 15.95 -13.59
CA GLN A 35 -16.68 15.02 -13.36
C GLN A 35 -16.63 13.91 -14.41
N THR A 36 -16.79 12.67 -13.98
CA THR A 36 -16.82 11.50 -14.86
C THR A 36 -18.21 11.29 -15.46
N ALA A 37 -18.32 10.43 -16.47
CA ALA A 37 -19.59 10.07 -17.10
C ALA A 37 -20.61 9.44 -16.12
N VAL A 38 -20.13 8.84 -15.01
CA VAL A 38 -20.97 8.23 -13.97
C VAL A 38 -21.22 9.15 -12.77
N GLY A 39 -20.72 10.40 -12.83
CA GLY A 39 -20.94 11.41 -11.77
C GLY A 39 -19.92 11.36 -10.62
N SER A 40 -18.94 10.47 -10.65
CA SER A 40 -17.83 10.51 -9.69
C SER A 40 -16.87 11.65 -10.00
N ILE A 41 -16.01 11.99 -9.03
CA ILE A 41 -15.06 13.09 -9.15
C ILE A 41 -13.65 12.55 -9.40
N ASN A 42 -12.97 13.12 -10.42
CA ASN A 42 -11.56 12.91 -10.71
C ASN A 42 -10.77 14.17 -10.40
N LYS A 43 -9.79 14.09 -9.51
CA LYS A 43 -8.86 15.18 -9.19
C LYS A 43 -7.55 14.99 -9.92
N VAL A 44 -7.08 16.01 -10.63
CA VAL A 44 -5.70 16.07 -11.13
C VAL A 44 -4.86 16.81 -10.10
N SER A 45 -3.91 16.11 -9.45
CA SER A 45 -3.11 16.66 -8.35
C SER A 45 -1.76 17.21 -8.81
N ARG A 46 -1.26 18.21 -8.08
CA ARG A 46 0.12 18.71 -8.23
C ARG A 46 1.13 17.64 -7.81
N ASN A 47 0.82 16.97 -6.70
CA ASN A 47 1.67 15.95 -6.12
C ASN A 47 1.47 14.61 -6.81
N LYS A 48 2.49 14.13 -7.50
CA LYS A 48 2.43 12.91 -8.33
C LYS A 48 3.02 11.69 -7.66
N ALA A 49 3.52 11.80 -6.40
CA ALA A 49 4.19 10.72 -5.70
C ALA A 49 4.09 10.87 -4.18
N ARG A 50 4.62 9.88 -3.47
CA ARG A 50 4.71 9.88 -2.01
C ARG A 50 5.54 11.06 -1.51
N MET A 51 5.06 11.68 -0.43
CA MET A 51 5.66 12.85 0.20
C MET A 51 6.66 12.49 1.32
N ALA A 52 7.29 11.32 1.27
CA ALA A 52 8.20 10.85 2.32
C ALA A 52 9.37 11.82 2.60
N GLY A 53 9.89 12.47 1.56
CA GLY A 53 10.94 13.49 1.68
C GLY A 53 10.50 14.81 2.35
N TYR A 54 9.20 15.00 2.57
CA TYR A 54 8.60 16.20 3.17
C TYR A 54 7.89 15.90 4.49
N THR A 55 8.07 14.67 5.02
CA THR A 55 7.46 14.23 6.28
C THR A 55 8.46 14.29 7.42
N TYR A 56 8.09 14.99 8.48
CA TYR A 56 8.95 15.25 9.64
C TYR A 56 8.21 14.90 10.93
N ILE A 57 8.91 14.23 11.86
CA ILE A 57 8.43 14.01 13.23
C ILE A 57 9.03 15.09 14.12
N ILE A 58 8.22 15.70 14.97
CA ILE A 58 8.69 16.69 15.95
C ILE A 58 9.54 15.98 16.99
N ASP A 59 10.85 16.22 16.98
CA ASP A 59 11.78 15.69 17.98
C ASP A 59 13.12 16.42 17.91
N THR A 60 13.89 16.31 18.98
CA THR A 60 15.30 16.75 19.06
C THR A 60 16.29 15.57 18.98
N GLN A 61 15.81 14.33 19.05
CA GLN A 61 16.62 13.11 19.08
C GLN A 61 16.32 12.20 17.87
N ASP A 62 17.38 11.61 17.30
CA ASP A 62 17.28 10.63 16.21
C ASP A 62 16.82 9.24 16.73
N ARG A 63 15.58 9.15 17.22
CA ARG A 63 14.94 7.90 17.65
C ARG A 63 13.90 7.36 16.67
N TRP A 64 13.72 8.05 15.55
CA TRP A 64 12.73 7.73 14.54
C TRP A 64 13.38 7.19 13.25
N SER A 65 12.59 6.53 12.43
CA SER A 65 13.00 6.12 11.08
C SER A 65 12.69 7.18 10.02
N HIS A 66 12.00 8.26 10.41
CA HIS A 66 11.64 9.42 9.58
C HIS A 66 12.54 10.60 9.90
N GLN A 67 12.53 11.60 9.01
CA GLN A 67 13.19 12.87 9.29
C GLN A 67 12.58 13.51 10.54
N ILE A 68 13.41 14.25 11.28
CA ILE A 68 12.97 15.02 12.44
C ILE A 68 12.96 16.52 12.12
N ILE A 69 12.13 17.24 12.82
CA ILE A 69 12.07 18.70 12.78
C ILE A 69 12.16 19.25 14.22
N ASP A 70 12.96 20.29 14.39
CA ASP A 70 13.07 20.99 15.66
C ASP A 70 11.70 21.51 16.14
N PRO A 71 11.36 21.38 17.45
CA PRO A 71 10.07 21.80 17.99
C PRO A 71 9.72 23.27 17.75
N ASP A 72 10.70 24.20 17.80
CA ASP A 72 10.44 25.62 17.58
C ASP A 72 10.14 25.90 16.11
N LYS A 73 10.87 25.25 15.19
CA LYS A 73 10.58 25.32 13.75
C LYS A 73 9.21 24.73 13.42
N ALA A 74 8.88 23.57 14.00
CA ALA A 74 7.56 22.95 13.85
C ALA A 74 6.46 23.87 14.33
N ARG A 75 6.60 24.50 15.51
CA ARG A 75 5.66 25.46 16.06
C ARG A 75 5.40 26.61 15.09
N GLY A 76 6.45 27.21 14.53
CA GLY A 76 6.29 28.31 13.56
C GLY A 76 5.50 27.90 12.31
N LEU A 77 5.69 26.68 11.80
CA LEU A 77 4.91 26.14 10.67
C LEU A 77 3.44 25.90 11.06
N ILE A 78 3.19 25.32 12.23
CA ILE A 78 1.85 25.08 12.77
C ILE A 78 1.09 26.39 12.99
N GLU A 79 1.74 27.44 13.51
CA GLU A 79 1.16 28.77 13.67
C GLU A 79 0.81 29.41 12.31
N ARG A 80 1.64 29.21 11.28
CA ARG A 80 1.33 29.66 9.91
C ARG A 80 0.09 28.94 9.36
N GLN A 81 -0.04 27.63 9.60
CA GLN A 81 -1.25 26.89 9.21
C GLN A 81 -2.48 27.38 9.97
N ALA A 82 -2.37 27.61 11.28
CA ALA A 82 -3.45 28.14 12.09
C ALA A 82 -3.93 29.51 11.60
N LYS A 83 -2.99 30.41 11.28
CA LYS A 83 -3.31 31.71 10.70
C LYS A 83 -4.00 31.58 9.34
N TYR A 84 -3.51 30.71 8.46
CA TYR A 84 -4.13 30.46 7.16
C TYR A 84 -5.56 29.93 7.31
N ILE A 85 -5.81 29.00 8.22
CA ILE A 85 -7.15 28.48 8.53
C ILE A 85 -8.07 29.61 9.01
N ALA A 86 -7.60 30.48 9.91
CA ALA A 86 -8.38 31.63 10.40
C ALA A 86 -8.71 32.61 9.27
N GLU A 87 -7.78 32.85 8.34
CA GLU A 87 -8.02 33.71 7.16
C GLU A 87 -9.03 33.09 6.19
N LYS A 88 -9.04 31.75 6.03
CA LYS A 88 -10.06 31.04 5.24
C LYS A 88 -11.45 31.08 5.89
N GLY A 89 -11.52 31.14 7.21
CA GLY A 89 -12.74 31.26 7.99
C GLY A 89 -13.67 30.05 7.96
N LYS A 90 -13.28 28.95 7.31
CA LYS A 90 -14.11 27.76 7.14
C LYS A 90 -13.30 26.47 7.06
N LEU A 91 -13.78 25.40 7.71
CA LEU A 91 -13.24 24.05 7.66
C LEU A 91 -14.33 23.01 7.38
N ILE A 92 -13.99 21.99 6.64
CA ILE A 92 -14.75 20.73 6.55
C ILE A 92 -14.24 19.84 7.67
N ALA A 93 -15.13 19.36 8.52
CA ALA A 93 -14.82 18.49 9.64
C ALA A 93 -15.44 17.11 9.46
N ILE A 94 -14.62 16.07 9.55
CA ILE A 94 -15.05 14.67 9.54
C ILE A 94 -14.64 14.04 10.87
N ASP A 95 -15.62 13.56 11.64
CA ASP A 95 -15.43 12.74 12.82
C ASP A 95 -15.79 11.29 12.51
N GLY A 96 -14.90 10.39 12.82
CA GLY A 96 -15.09 8.97 12.58
C GLY A 96 -13.99 8.15 13.23
N TYR A 97 -13.87 6.92 12.80
CA TYR A 97 -12.90 5.99 13.36
C TYR A 97 -11.96 5.43 12.31
N VAL A 98 -10.73 5.22 12.71
CA VAL A 98 -9.79 4.33 12.04
C VAL A 98 -9.87 2.99 12.73
N GLY A 99 -10.28 1.95 12.01
CA GLY A 99 -10.49 0.60 12.54
C GLY A 99 -11.84 0.36 13.21
N LEU A 100 -12.09 -0.89 13.55
CA LEU A 100 -13.29 -1.40 14.22
C LEU A 100 -12.97 -2.20 15.49
N GLY A 101 -13.96 -2.39 16.34
CA GLY A 101 -13.85 -3.16 17.58
C GLY A 101 -12.79 -2.59 18.53
N ASP A 102 -11.99 -3.45 19.15
CA ASP A 102 -10.91 -3.04 20.06
C ASP A 102 -9.78 -2.25 19.36
N GLY A 103 -9.76 -2.29 18.04
CA GLY A 103 -8.85 -1.53 17.18
C GLY A 103 -9.43 -0.23 16.64
N ALA A 104 -10.59 0.22 17.11
CA ALA A 104 -11.21 1.47 16.70
C ALA A 104 -10.62 2.66 17.45
N PHE A 105 -10.11 3.65 16.70
CA PHE A 105 -9.51 4.85 17.26
C PHE A 105 -10.20 6.09 16.70
N GLY A 106 -10.90 6.83 17.54
CA GLY A 106 -11.59 8.08 17.17
C GLY A 106 -10.61 9.06 16.51
N THR A 107 -11.01 9.63 15.40
CA THR A 107 -10.18 10.52 14.60
C THR A 107 -11.00 11.67 14.06
N THR A 108 -10.48 12.90 14.19
CA THR A 108 -11.02 14.10 13.54
C THR A 108 -10.08 14.53 12.41
N TRP A 109 -10.62 14.65 11.20
CA TRP A 109 -9.96 15.23 10.05
C TRP A 109 -10.55 16.59 9.74
N LEU A 110 -9.69 17.60 9.56
CA LEU A 110 -10.06 18.97 9.29
C LEU A 110 -9.40 19.47 8.00
N TYR A 111 -10.20 19.89 7.03
CA TYR A 111 -9.76 20.33 5.72
C TYR A 111 -10.24 21.74 5.43
N THR A 112 -9.40 22.58 4.81
CA THR A 112 -9.93 23.77 4.15
C THR A 112 -10.79 23.39 2.93
N PRO A 113 -11.74 24.21 2.48
CA PRO A 113 -12.68 23.87 1.40
C PRO A 113 -12.00 23.36 0.11
N GLU A 114 -10.80 23.83 -0.18
CA GLU A 114 -10.00 23.39 -1.35
C GLU A 114 -9.62 21.90 -1.27
N GLY A 115 -9.64 21.32 -0.08
CA GLY A 115 -9.41 19.90 0.18
C GLY A 115 -10.68 19.04 0.20
N ALA A 116 -11.81 19.52 -0.30
CA ALA A 116 -13.09 18.79 -0.22
C ALA A 116 -13.06 17.43 -0.91
N ASN A 117 -12.30 17.28 -2.00
CA ASN A 117 -12.08 15.97 -2.64
C ASN A 117 -11.36 14.99 -1.70
N ILE A 118 -10.33 15.48 -0.98
CA ILE A 118 -9.57 14.67 -0.03
C ILE A 118 -10.46 14.29 1.15
N ALA A 119 -11.30 15.20 1.63
CA ALA A 119 -12.29 14.93 2.67
C ALA A 119 -13.28 13.85 2.24
N GLY A 120 -13.80 13.91 1.00
CA GLY A 120 -14.70 12.89 0.45
C GLY A 120 -14.06 11.50 0.35
N MET A 121 -12.82 11.44 -0.12
CA MET A 121 -12.02 10.23 -0.16
C MET A 121 -11.77 9.64 1.24
N GLN A 122 -11.41 10.52 2.20
CA GLN A 122 -11.14 10.09 3.59
C GLN A 122 -12.38 9.58 4.29
N GLN A 123 -13.53 10.20 4.06
CA GLN A 123 -14.79 9.77 4.68
C GLN A 123 -15.19 8.36 4.25
N ILE A 124 -14.92 7.96 3.00
CA ILE A 124 -15.11 6.56 2.54
C ILE A 124 -14.24 5.59 3.33
N LEU A 125 -12.99 5.96 3.63
CA LEU A 125 -12.08 5.09 4.37
C LEU A 125 -12.29 5.11 5.88
N ALA A 126 -12.99 6.10 6.42
CA ALA A 126 -13.32 6.17 7.84
C ALA A 126 -14.57 5.33 8.15
N PHE A 127 -14.60 4.73 9.34
CA PHE A 127 -15.83 4.17 9.89
C PHE A 127 -16.65 5.30 10.53
N PRO A 128 -17.93 5.47 10.17
CA PRO A 128 -18.75 6.51 10.77
C PRO A 128 -19.00 6.22 12.25
N ARG A 129 -19.18 7.26 13.05
CA ARG A 129 -19.46 7.14 14.49
C ARG A 129 -20.65 6.20 14.77
N SER A 130 -21.68 6.25 13.94
CA SER A 130 -22.90 5.42 14.07
C SER A 130 -22.64 3.91 13.90
N GLU A 131 -21.52 3.50 13.33
CA GLU A 131 -21.13 2.09 13.17
C GLU A 131 -20.30 1.58 14.36
N VAL A 132 -19.67 2.49 15.09
CA VAL A 132 -18.72 2.16 16.15
C VAL A 132 -19.28 2.47 17.54
N GLU A 133 -20.04 3.56 17.69
CA GLU A 133 -20.53 4.08 18.96
C GLU A 133 -21.96 3.64 19.27
N ALA A 134 -22.24 3.37 20.54
CA ALA A 134 -23.62 3.22 21.01
C ALA A 134 -24.38 4.56 20.98
N ALA A 135 -25.71 4.52 21.00
CA ALA A 135 -26.56 5.71 20.89
C ALA A 135 -26.25 6.79 21.94
N GLU A 136 -25.92 6.37 23.17
CA GLU A 136 -25.55 7.28 24.26
C GLU A 136 -24.22 7.99 23.98
N GLN A 137 -23.28 7.34 23.35
CA GLN A 137 -21.98 7.90 22.98
C GLN A 137 -22.10 8.87 21.80
N LEU A 138 -22.98 8.57 20.83
CA LEU A 138 -23.28 9.47 19.71
C LEU A 138 -23.83 10.84 20.15
N ALA A 139 -24.54 10.87 21.27
CA ALA A 139 -25.09 12.11 21.84
C ALA A 139 -24.04 12.94 22.60
N ALA A 140 -22.89 12.36 22.94
CA ALA A 140 -21.81 13.04 23.63
C ALA A 140 -20.87 13.78 22.64
N PRO A 141 -20.15 14.82 23.08
CA PRO A 141 -19.08 15.42 22.31
C PRO A 141 -18.04 14.37 21.89
N PHE A 142 -17.59 14.46 20.64
CA PHE A 142 -16.59 13.53 20.12
C PHE A 142 -15.20 13.83 20.70
N GLU A 143 -14.53 12.84 21.24
CA GLU A 143 -13.17 12.95 21.78
C GLU A 143 -12.19 12.12 20.93
N PRO A 144 -11.52 12.71 19.92
CA PRO A 144 -10.65 11.97 19.03
C PRO A 144 -9.33 11.55 19.71
N THR A 145 -8.86 10.36 19.39
CA THR A 145 -7.48 9.92 19.68
C THR A 145 -6.49 10.61 18.74
N PHE A 146 -6.82 10.69 17.45
CA PHE A 146 -5.99 11.30 16.42
C PHE A 146 -6.64 12.53 15.82
N ARG A 147 -5.82 13.47 15.35
CA ARG A 147 -6.26 14.64 14.58
C ARG A 147 -5.39 14.83 13.35
N LEU A 148 -6.00 15.37 12.30
CA LEU A 148 -5.29 15.76 11.11
C LEU A 148 -5.82 17.10 10.58
N PHE A 149 -4.91 18.04 10.32
CA PHE A 149 -5.18 19.33 9.70
C PHE A 149 -4.62 19.34 8.29
N TYR A 150 -5.44 19.69 7.30
CA TYR A 150 -5.06 19.60 5.89
C TYR A 150 -5.35 20.91 5.16
N THR A 151 -4.30 21.57 4.70
CA THR A 151 -4.35 22.82 3.94
C THR A 151 -3.61 22.66 2.64
N PRO A 152 -4.26 22.13 1.57
CA PRO A 152 -3.58 21.74 0.33
C PRO A 152 -2.92 22.90 -0.41
N ASP A 153 -3.46 24.11 -0.28
CA ASP A 153 -2.99 25.31 -0.99
C ASP A 153 -2.10 26.24 -0.16
N LEU A 154 -1.78 25.86 1.10
CA LEU A 154 -0.81 26.60 1.90
C LEU A 154 0.61 26.22 1.47
N MET A 155 1.15 26.92 0.48
CA MET A 155 2.54 26.73 0.05
C MET A 155 3.52 27.38 1.01
N LEU A 156 4.64 26.74 1.26
CA LEU A 156 5.68 27.11 2.22
C LEU A 156 7.00 27.41 1.47
N ASP A 157 7.27 28.66 1.16
CA ASP A 157 8.43 29.06 0.34
C ASP A 157 9.78 28.68 0.97
N ASP A 158 9.81 28.52 2.28
CA ASP A 158 11.00 28.15 3.08
C ASP A 158 11.15 26.65 3.31
N MET A 159 10.25 25.84 2.75
CA MET A 159 10.30 24.38 2.85
C MET A 159 10.51 23.73 1.47
N PRO A 160 11.23 22.59 1.40
CA PRO A 160 11.45 21.89 0.15
C PRO A 160 10.14 21.58 -0.59
N GLY A 161 10.08 21.92 -1.88
CA GLY A 161 8.87 21.73 -2.69
C GLY A 161 7.64 22.51 -2.24
N GLY A 162 7.79 23.51 -1.36
CA GLY A 162 6.71 24.31 -0.84
C GLY A 162 5.78 23.56 0.14
N GLN A 163 6.21 22.46 0.74
CA GLN A 163 5.35 21.52 1.45
C GLN A 163 5.95 21.05 2.77
N ALA A 164 5.10 20.72 3.74
CA ALA A 164 5.50 20.03 4.95
C ALA A 164 4.38 19.15 5.49
N ILE A 165 4.73 17.94 5.92
CA ILE A 165 3.90 17.06 6.72
C ILE A 165 4.55 16.94 8.08
N ILE A 166 3.98 17.57 9.09
CA ILE A 166 4.50 17.59 10.46
C ILE A 166 3.70 16.60 11.31
N VAL A 167 4.38 15.68 11.96
CA VAL A 167 3.76 14.65 12.80
C VAL A 167 4.15 14.90 14.26
N ASP A 168 3.17 15.26 15.08
CA ASP A 168 3.29 15.42 16.53
C ASP A 168 2.86 14.12 17.22
N MET A 169 3.83 13.29 17.59
CA MET A 169 3.59 12.00 18.24
C MET A 169 3.18 12.14 19.71
N GLU A 170 3.42 13.26 20.34
CA GLU A 170 3.02 13.51 21.74
C GLU A 170 1.53 13.85 21.82
N ASN A 171 1.05 14.67 20.86
CA ASN A 171 -0.34 15.12 20.79
C ASN A 171 -1.17 14.34 19.77
N TRP A 172 -0.62 13.32 19.14
CA TRP A 172 -1.30 12.49 18.15
C TRP A 172 -1.97 13.32 17.05
N THR A 173 -1.20 14.25 16.49
CA THR A 173 -1.71 15.20 15.49
C THR A 173 -0.78 15.27 14.29
N THR A 174 -1.35 15.23 13.09
CA THR A 174 -0.62 15.44 11.83
C THR A 174 -1.09 16.74 11.17
N TYR A 175 -0.14 17.57 10.73
CA TYR A 175 -0.36 18.81 10.01
C TYR A 175 0.15 18.67 8.59
N VAL A 176 -0.72 18.76 7.59
CA VAL A 176 -0.38 18.65 6.16
C VAL A 176 -0.53 20.01 5.51
N MET A 177 0.54 20.54 4.95
CA MET A 177 0.61 21.87 4.32
C MET A 177 1.16 21.76 2.91
N GLY A 178 0.52 22.39 1.94
CA GLY A 178 0.97 22.51 0.55
C GLY A 178 0.85 21.24 -0.30
N ALA A 179 0.36 20.14 0.25
CA ALA A 179 0.15 18.89 -0.47
C ALA A 179 -1.33 18.74 -0.88
N ASP A 180 -1.59 18.39 -2.14
CA ASP A 180 -2.95 18.18 -2.66
C ASP A 180 -3.22 16.73 -3.10
N TYR A 181 -2.42 15.78 -2.61
CA TYR A 181 -2.53 14.35 -2.88
C TYR A 181 -3.19 13.62 -1.70
N PHE A 182 -4.28 12.89 -1.98
CA PHE A 182 -5.05 12.18 -0.95
C PHE A 182 -4.21 11.30 -0.03
N GLY A 183 -3.20 10.63 -0.58
CA GLY A 183 -2.38 9.69 0.19
C GLY A 183 -1.78 10.24 1.48
N GLU A 184 -1.62 11.56 1.64
CA GLU A 184 -1.09 12.14 2.87
C GLU A 184 -2.17 12.32 3.96
N SER A 185 -3.46 12.43 3.61
CA SER A 185 -4.55 12.34 4.57
C SER A 185 -4.59 10.96 5.24
N LYS A 186 -4.59 9.90 4.43
CA LYS A 186 -4.54 8.52 4.89
C LYS A 186 -3.28 8.23 5.70
N LYS A 187 -2.10 8.50 5.13
CA LYS A 187 -0.80 8.13 5.74
C LYS A 187 -0.47 8.94 6.98
N GLY A 188 -0.94 10.18 7.08
CA GLY A 188 -0.77 11.01 8.27
C GLY A 188 -1.32 10.31 9.51
N ILE A 189 -2.53 9.77 9.42
CA ILE A 189 -3.13 8.98 10.49
C ILE A 189 -2.45 7.62 10.65
N LEU A 190 -2.17 6.91 9.55
CA LEU A 190 -1.55 5.58 9.61
C LEU A 190 -0.17 5.59 10.28
N ARG A 191 0.63 6.65 10.15
CA ARG A 191 1.91 6.76 10.88
C ARG A 191 1.69 6.82 12.39
N MET A 192 0.74 7.61 12.85
CA MET A 192 0.38 7.68 14.27
C MET A 192 -0.22 6.37 14.76
N LEU A 193 -1.15 5.78 13.99
CA LEU A 193 -1.77 4.49 14.29
C LEU A 193 -0.72 3.38 14.44
N ASN A 194 0.26 3.29 13.53
CA ASN A 194 1.34 2.30 13.63
C ASN A 194 2.07 2.38 14.96
N HIS A 195 2.44 3.60 15.37
CA HIS A 195 3.14 3.79 16.63
C HIS A 195 2.25 3.49 17.83
N TYR A 196 0.99 3.92 17.79
CA TYR A 196 0.02 3.69 18.86
C TYR A 196 -0.29 2.21 19.05
N VAL A 197 -0.55 1.47 17.97
CA VAL A 197 -0.77 0.02 17.98
C VAL A 197 0.46 -0.71 18.52
N TYR A 198 1.67 -0.30 18.09
CA TYR A 198 2.91 -0.86 18.60
C TYR A 198 3.05 -0.68 20.12
N GLN A 199 2.74 0.52 20.65
CA GLN A 199 2.75 0.79 22.10
C GLN A 199 1.72 -0.07 22.86
N LYS A 200 0.61 -0.46 22.23
CA LYS A 200 -0.45 -1.30 22.80
C LYS A 200 -0.20 -2.80 22.65
N GLY A 201 0.92 -3.22 22.10
CA GLY A 201 1.29 -4.63 21.97
C GLY A 201 0.97 -5.28 20.62
N GLY A 202 0.36 -4.56 19.70
CA GLY A 202 0.10 -5.00 18.32
C GLY A 202 1.21 -4.63 17.34
N LEU A 203 0.96 -4.90 16.06
CA LEU A 203 1.78 -4.48 14.93
C LEU A 203 0.89 -4.23 13.72
N VAL A 204 0.97 -3.03 13.14
CA VAL A 204 0.31 -2.76 11.86
C VAL A 204 1.15 -3.35 10.73
N LEU A 205 0.51 -4.14 9.88
CA LEU A 205 1.11 -4.79 8.71
C LEU A 205 0.65 -4.09 7.43
N HIS A 206 1.57 -3.85 6.51
CA HIS A 206 1.25 -3.49 5.13
C HIS A 206 0.84 -4.77 4.40
N ALA A 207 -0.40 -5.18 4.60
CA ALA A 207 -0.94 -6.45 4.16
C ALA A 207 -2.39 -6.34 3.71
N GLY A 208 -2.73 -7.07 2.66
CA GLY A 208 -4.11 -7.45 2.38
C GLY A 208 -4.55 -8.54 3.34
N ALA A 209 -5.84 -8.65 3.55
CA ALA A 209 -6.45 -9.71 4.36
C ALA A 209 -7.73 -10.23 3.71
N LYS A 210 -7.99 -11.53 3.85
CA LYS A 210 -9.23 -12.18 3.41
C LYS A 210 -9.58 -13.36 4.31
N ALA A 211 -10.86 -13.60 4.48
CA ALA A 211 -11.34 -14.84 5.08
C ALA A 211 -11.36 -15.94 4.01
N VAL A 212 -10.89 -17.12 4.38
CA VAL A 212 -10.83 -18.30 3.51
C VAL A 212 -11.29 -19.54 4.27
N THR A 213 -11.63 -20.62 3.53
CA THR A 213 -11.97 -21.91 4.09
C THR A 213 -10.69 -22.70 4.43
N ASP A 214 -10.61 -23.24 5.65
CA ASP A 214 -9.53 -24.16 6.04
C ASP A 214 -9.82 -25.60 5.58
N ALA A 215 -8.87 -26.51 5.79
CA ALA A 215 -9.00 -27.93 5.44
C ALA A 215 -10.15 -28.66 6.14
N ARG A 216 -10.70 -28.10 7.22
CA ARG A 216 -11.78 -28.67 8.04
C ARG A 216 -13.14 -28.02 7.73
N GLY A 217 -13.19 -27.10 6.77
CA GLY A 217 -14.39 -26.34 6.39
C GLY A 217 -14.69 -25.15 7.30
N GLY A 218 -13.77 -24.76 8.17
CA GLY A 218 -13.88 -23.57 9.03
C GLY A 218 -13.37 -22.31 8.33
N LYS A 219 -13.77 -21.13 8.83
CA LYS A 219 -13.21 -19.86 8.39
C LYS A 219 -11.92 -19.51 9.14
N LEU A 220 -10.92 -19.05 8.42
CA LEU A 220 -9.73 -18.43 8.97
C LEU A 220 -9.39 -17.15 8.19
N THR A 221 -8.62 -16.26 8.80
CA THR A 221 -8.05 -15.10 8.08
C THR A 221 -6.66 -15.43 7.55
N MET A 222 -6.47 -15.12 6.26
CA MET A 222 -5.18 -15.10 5.59
C MET A 222 -4.73 -13.65 5.40
N THR A 223 -3.56 -13.29 5.92
CA THR A 223 -2.89 -12.00 5.64
C THR A 223 -1.85 -12.18 4.53
N ILE A 224 -1.73 -11.18 3.66
CA ILE A 224 -0.88 -11.23 2.47
C ILE A 224 -0.05 -9.94 2.41
N MET A 225 1.22 -10.04 2.79
CA MET A 225 2.18 -8.93 2.74
C MET A 225 2.88 -8.90 1.38
N GLY A 226 3.14 -7.71 0.85
CA GLY A 226 3.83 -7.58 -0.43
C GLY A 226 4.06 -6.11 -0.81
N LEU A 227 5.18 -5.85 -1.47
CA LEU A 227 5.45 -4.54 -2.06
C LEU A 227 4.63 -4.33 -3.34
N SER A 228 4.64 -3.08 -3.84
CA SER A 228 3.95 -2.77 -5.11
C SER A 228 4.45 -3.66 -6.24
N GLY A 229 3.53 -4.24 -7.01
CA GLY A 229 3.84 -5.11 -8.16
C GLY A 229 4.06 -6.59 -7.83
N THR A 230 3.97 -7.00 -6.55
CA THR A 230 4.07 -8.42 -6.18
C THR A 230 2.75 -9.19 -6.32
N GLY A 231 1.63 -8.51 -6.61
CA GLY A 231 0.30 -9.13 -6.75
C GLY A 231 -0.50 -9.19 -5.44
N LYS A 232 -0.18 -8.35 -4.43
CA LYS A 232 -0.90 -8.31 -3.15
C LYS A 232 -2.42 -8.14 -3.36
N THR A 233 -2.83 -7.09 -4.04
CA THR A 233 -4.24 -6.78 -4.30
C THR A 233 -4.92 -7.90 -5.10
N THR A 234 -4.30 -8.37 -6.20
CA THR A 234 -4.81 -9.48 -7.00
C THR A 234 -5.01 -10.75 -6.16
N THR A 235 -4.05 -11.09 -5.30
CA THR A 235 -4.13 -12.27 -4.43
C THR A 235 -5.20 -12.11 -3.35
N THR A 236 -5.38 -10.90 -2.81
CA THR A 236 -6.40 -10.61 -1.80
C THR A 236 -7.81 -10.79 -2.36
N PHE A 237 -8.07 -10.32 -3.59
CA PHE A 237 -9.39 -10.42 -4.23
C PHE A 237 -9.61 -11.72 -5.02
N SER A 238 -8.59 -12.55 -5.23
CA SER A 238 -8.74 -13.83 -5.93
C SER A 238 -9.32 -14.92 -5.04
N LYS A 239 -10.11 -15.84 -5.63
CA LYS A 239 -10.72 -16.96 -4.90
C LYS A 239 -9.74 -18.11 -4.71
N GLN A 240 -9.66 -18.63 -3.48
CA GLN A 240 -8.93 -19.85 -3.11
C GLN A 240 -9.76 -20.63 -2.09
N GLY A 241 -10.49 -21.66 -2.54
CA GLY A 241 -11.39 -22.48 -1.72
C GLY A 241 -12.85 -22.08 -1.82
N ASP A 242 -13.70 -22.66 -0.97
CA ASP A 242 -15.15 -22.48 -1.00
C ASP A 242 -15.58 -21.11 -0.48
N ILE A 243 -14.86 -20.59 0.53
CA ILE A 243 -15.06 -19.26 1.11
C ILE A 243 -13.82 -18.43 0.79
N THR A 244 -14.03 -17.29 0.17
CA THR A 244 -13.00 -16.26 -0.05
C THR A 244 -13.69 -14.91 0.01
N GLU A 245 -13.60 -14.25 1.16
CA GLU A 245 -14.25 -12.98 1.44
C GLU A 245 -13.16 -11.94 1.69
N PRO A 246 -12.99 -10.92 0.83
CA PRO A 246 -12.05 -9.83 1.07
C PRO A 246 -12.35 -9.08 2.38
N ILE A 247 -11.31 -8.76 3.14
CA ILE A 247 -11.39 -7.99 4.39
C ILE A 247 -10.79 -6.60 4.19
N GLN A 248 -9.55 -6.53 3.69
CA GLN A 248 -8.81 -5.30 3.46
C GLN A 248 -7.69 -5.56 2.43
N ASP A 249 -7.32 -4.55 1.63
CA ASP A 249 -6.29 -4.70 0.60
C ASP A 249 -4.94 -4.05 0.93
N ASP A 250 -4.86 -3.19 1.96
CA ASP A 250 -3.65 -2.38 2.19
C ASP A 250 -3.05 -2.53 3.58
N MET A 251 -3.78 -2.20 4.66
CA MET A 251 -3.24 -2.15 6.02
C MET A 251 -4.15 -2.84 7.03
N VAL A 252 -3.57 -3.65 7.91
CA VAL A 252 -4.27 -4.32 9.01
C VAL A 252 -3.42 -4.28 10.28
N ALA A 253 -4.05 -4.27 11.45
CA ALA A 253 -3.38 -4.37 12.74
C ALA A 253 -3.51 -5.80 13.29
N LEU A 254 -2.35 -6.45 13.47
CA LEU A 254 -2.24 -7.77 14.09
C LEU A 254 -2.04 -7.62 15.60
N TRP A 255 -2.79 -8.36 16.37
CA TRP A 255 -2.75 -8.41 17.82
C TRP A 255 -2.35 -9.80 18.32
N PRO A 256 -2.01 -9.97 19.63
CA PRO A 256 -1.73 -11.28 20.21
C PRO A 256 -2.83 -12.31 19.90
N HIS A 257 -2.42 -13.58 19.80
CA HIS A 257 -3.29 -14.72 19.52
C HIS A 257 -3.99 -14.69 18.15
N GLY A 258 -3.52 -13.85 17.21
CA GLY A 258 -4.06 -13.79 15.85
C GLY A 258 -5.35 -12.98 15.71
N ALA A 259 -5.71 -12.16 16.68
CA ALA A 259 -6.75 -11.18 16.49
C ALA A 259 -6.33 -10.14 15.45
N LEU A 260 -7.25 -9.72 14.59
CA LEU A 260 -7.00 -8.76 13.52
C LEU A 260 -7.99 -7.60 13.61
N SER A 261 -7.48 -6.39 13.50
CA SER A 261 -8.28 -5.19 13.28
C SER A 261 -7.98 -4.61 11.90
N ILE A 262 -9.02 -4.22 11.20
CA ILE A 262 -8.87 -3.44 9.96
C ILE A 262 -8.60 -1.97 10.29
N THR A 263 -8.07 -1.24 9.32
CA THR A 263 -7.76 0.18 9.51
C THR A 263 -8.68 1.10 8.71
N GLU A 264 -9.38 0.58 7.71
CA GLU A 264 -10.12 1.39 6.74
C GLU A 264 -11.38 0.69 6.26
N ASN A 265 -12.43 1.46 5.97
CA ASN A 265 -13.74 1.01 5.48
C ASN A 265 -13.83 1.03 3.94
N GLY A 266 -12.72 0.91 3.25
CA GLY A 266 -12.67 0.94 1.79
C GLY A 266 -11.30 0.58 1.26
N CYS A 267 -11.16 0.63 -0.06
CA CYS A 267 -9.92 0.33 -0.76
C CYS A 267 -9.30 1.59 -1.36
N PHE A 268 -7.98 1.70 -1.27
CA PHE A 268 -7.16 2.72 -1.94
C PHE A 268 -6.32 2.05 -3.02
N ALA A 269 -6.89 1.91 -4.21
CA ALA A 269 -6.33 1.12 -5.29
C ALA A 269 -5.53 1.97 -6.30
N LYS A 270 -4.54 1.35 -6.96
CA LYS A 270 -3.92 1.86 -8.18
C LYS A 270 -4.86 1.66 -9.36
N THR A 271 -4.90 2.64 -10.27
CA THR A 271 -5.72 2.55 -11.50
C THR A 271 -4.90 2.40 -12.77
N ASP A 272 -3.58 2.62 -12.72
CA ASP A 272 -2.70 2.44 -13.88
C ASP A 272 -2.69 0.96 -14.31
N GLY A 273 -3.17 0.69 -15.52
CA GLY A 273 -3.34 -0.65 -16.07
C GLY A 273 -4.56 -1.43 -15.58
N LEU A 274 -5.45 -0.81 -14.78
CA LEU A 274 -6.66 -1.45 -14.28
C LEU A 274 -7.58 -1.87 -15.44
N SER A 275 -8.01 -3.14 -15.45
CA SER A 275 -8.90 -3.67 -16.47
C SER A 275 -9.87 -4.71 -15.90
N LEU A 276 -10.99 -4.89 -16.59
CA LEU A 276 -11.98 -5.92 -16.24
C LEU A 276 -11.40 -7.35 -16.33
N GLU A 277 -10.38 -7.55 -17.18
CA GLU A 277 -9.75 -8.86 -17.36
C GLU A 277 -8.81 -9.21 -16.20
N THR A 278 -8.04 -8.23 -15.72
CA THR A 278 -6.99 -8.46 -14.72
C THR A 278 -7.49 -8.31 -13.29
N GLU A 279 -8.34 -7.31 -13.02
CA GLU A 279 -8.84 -6.98 -11.67
C GLU A 279 -10.33 -6.59 -11.72
N PRO A 280 -11.23 -7.54 -12.04
CA PRO A 280 -12.64 -7.27 -12.30
C PRO A 280 -13.38 -6.61 -11.12
N VAL A 281 -13.04 -6.99 -9.90
CA VAL A 281 -13.67 -6.45 -8.68
C VAL A 281 -13.36 -4.96 -8.54
N LEU A 282 -12.09 -4.59 -8.56
CA LEU A 282 -11.66 -3.20 -8.44
C LEU A 282 -12.06 -2.35 -9.65
N PHE A 283 -12.01 -2.93 -10.85
CA PHE A 283 -12.48 -2.24 -12.06
C PHE A 283 -13.95 -1.83 -11.93
N THR A 284 -14.81 -2.77 -11.54
CA THR A 284 -16.25 -2.51 -11.39
C THR A 284 -16.53 -1.48 -10.29
N ALA A 285 -15.88 -1.60 -9.13
CA ALA A 285 -16.03 -0.65 -8.04
C ALA A 285 -15.51 0.76 -8.42
N THR A 286 -14.35 0.84 -9.11
CA THR A 286 -13.74 2.11 -9.53
C THR A 286 -14.57 2.85 -10.58
N THR A 287 -15.23 2.13 -11.48
CA THR A 287 -16.08 2.72 -12.52
C THR A 287 -17.50 3.01 -12.05
N GLY A 288 -17.80 2.74 -10.78
CA GLY A 288 -19.08 3.08 -10.16
C GLY A 288 -19.18 4.55 -9.73
N SER A 289 -20.41 5.00 -9.46
CA SER A 289 -20.68 6.39 -9.03
C SER A 289 -20.21 6.70 -7.62
N GLU A 290 -19.99 5.70 -6.77
CA GLU A 290 -19.56 5.87 -5.38
C GLU A 290 -18.06 6.13 -5.26
N ALA A 291 -17.26 5.78 -6.27
CA ALA A 291 -15.82 5.98 -6.27
C ALA A 291 -15.42 7.46 -6.27
N TRP A 292 -14.27 7.74 -5.65
CA TRP A 292 -13.48 8.95 -5.89
C TRP A 292 -12.21 8.56 -6.62
N ILE A 293 -11.77 9.42 -7.54
CA ILE A 293 -10.67 9.11 -8.44
C ILE A 293 -9.66 10.25 -8.44
N GLU A 294 -8.39 9.88 -8.55
CA GLU A 294 -7.29 10.84 -8.61
C GLU A 294 -6.33 10.45 -9.74
N ASN A 295 -5.98 11.41 -10.58
CA ASN A 295 -5.03 11.26 -11.68
C ASN A 295 -5.40 10.19 -12.73
N VAL A 296 -6.68 10.03 -13.03
CA VAL A 296 -7.17 9.13 -14.10
C VAL A 296 -7.42 9.93 -15.37
N PHE A 297 -6.99 9.42 -16.51
CA PHE A 297 -7.33 10.03 -17.80
C PHE A 297 -8.81 9.79 -18.12
N LEU A 298 -9.50 10.87 -18.47
CA LEU A 298 -10.89 10.81 -18.95
C LEU A 298 -10.95 11.15 -20.44
N GLU A 299 -11.70 10.35 -21.17
CA GLU A 299 -12.07 10.65 -22.54
C GLU A 299 -13.00 11.90 -22.59
N PRO A 300 -13.21 12.54 -23.76
CA PRO A 300 -14.06 13.71 -23.85
C PRO A 300 -15.50 13.54 -23.36
N ASP A 301 -16.02 12.32 -23.36
CA ASP A 301 -17.34 11.97 -22.84
C ASP A 301 -17.35 11.68 -21.31
N GLY A 302 -16.19 11.80 -20.65
CA GLY A 302 -16.03 11.53 -19.22
C GLY A 302 -15.82 10.05 -18.87
N SER A 303 -15.67 9.18 -19.87
CA SER A 303 -15.37 7.76 -19.61
C SER A 303 -13.90 7.55 -19.19
N PHE A 304 -13.66 6.46 -18.47
CA PHE A 304 -12.33 6.16 -17.89
C PHE A 304 -11.40 5.52 -18.90
N HIS A 305 -10.11 5.90 -18.86
CA HIS A 305 -9.07 5.25 -19.63
C HIS A 305 -7.86 4.90 -18.74
N PHE A 306 -7.88 3.72 -18.12
CA PHE A 306 -6.86 3.27 -17.17
C PHE A 306 -5.57 2.75 -17.81
N THR A 307 -5.58 2.42 -19.09
CA THR A 307 -4.41 1.87 -19.80
C THR A 307 -3.62 2.94 -20.56
N LYS A 308 -3.99 4.22 -20.43
CA LYS A 308 -3.28 5.33 -21.05
C LYS A 308 -1.96 5.58 -20.30
N SER A 309 -0.86 5.12 -20.87
CA SER A 309 0.48 5.27 -20.28
C SER A 309 1.19 6.55 -20.71
N VAL A 310 0.89 7.08 -21.90
CA VAL A 310 1.48 8.29 -22.47
C VAL A 310 0.40 9.11 -23.18
N LEU A 311 0.36 10.41 -22.91
CA LEU A 311 -0.58 11.33 -23.57
C LEU A 311 -0.10 11.71 -24.98
N SER A 312 -1.02 11.73 -25.94
CA SER A 312 -0.82 12.29 -27.26
C SER A 312 -0.81 13.82 -27.24
N ILE A 313 -0.39 14.44 -28.35
CA ILE A 313 -0.40 15.90 -28.54
C ILE A 313 -1.80 16.47 -28.33
N ASP A 314 -2.83 15.85 -28.92
CA ASP A 314 -4.22 16.32 -28.81
C ASP A 314 -4.74 16.23 -27.35
N GLU A 315 -4.35 15.19 -26.61
CA GLU A 315 -4.72 15.02 -25.21
C GLU A 315 -4.03 16.04 -24.31
N VAL A 316 -2.74 16.30 -24.51
CA VAL A 316 -2.02 17.35 -23.78
C VAL A 316 -2.60 18.72 -24.12
N SER A 317 -2.95 18.99 -25.39
CA SER A 317 -3.60 20.24 -25.79
C SER A 317 -4.92 20.45 -25.06
N ARG A 318 -5.77 19.40 -24.96
CA ARG A 318 -7.04 19.44 -24.24
C ARG A 318 -6.88 19.67 -22.74
N LEU A 319 -5.82 19.14 -22.14
CA LEU A 319 -5.54 19.21 -20.72
C LEU A 319 -4.58 20.34 -20.33
N ARG A 320 -4.15 21.18 -21.29
CA ARG A 320 -3.08 22.17 -21.13
C ARG A 320 -3.20 22.98 -19.85
N ASP A 321 -4.35 23.60 -19.62
CA ASP A 321 -4.55 24.49 -18.47
C ASP A 321 -4.52 23.72 -17.13
N ILE A 322 -5.08 22.52 -17.10
CA ILE A 322 -5.02 21.63 -15.93
C ILE A 322 -3.57 21.21 -15.65
N LEU A 323 -2.83 20.79 -16.67
CA LEU A 323 -1.44 20.35 -16.51
C LEU A 323 -0.54 21.49 -16.02
N ILE A 324 -0.72 22.70 -16.54
CA ILE A 324 0.02 23.88 -16.06
C ILE A 324 -0.38 24.24 -14.63
N ALA A 325 -1.68 24.24 -14.31
CA ALA A 325 -2.17 24.52 -12.96
C ALA A 325 -1.66 23.47 -11.93
N THR A 326 -1.32 22.26 -12.37
CA THR A 326 -0.75 21.21 -11.53
C THR A 326 0.78 21.14 -11.59
N GLY A 327 1.45 22.18 -12.11
CA GLY A 327 2.88 22.40 -12.01
C GLY A 327 3.70 21.93 -13.21
N ALA A 328 3.07 21.56 -14.34
CA ALA A 328 3.81 21.33 -15.57
C ALA A 328 4.40 22.66 -16.08
N ASN A 329 5.63 22.60 -16.62
CA ASN A 329 6.26 23.77 -17.22
C ASN A 329 5.51 24.16 -18.51
N ALA A 330 4.96 25.36 -18.56
CA ALA A 330 4.15 25.84 -19.68
C ALA A 330 4.91 25.82 -21.02
N GLU A 331 6.20 26.17 -21.03
CA GLU A 331 7.03 26.13 -22.23
C GLU A 331 7.20 24.68 -22.74
N ASN A 332 7.43 23.72 -21.85
CA ASN A 332 7.52 22.31 -22.22
C ASN A 332 6.18 21.77 -22.75
N VAL A 333 5.07 22.15 -22.11
CA VAL A 333 3.72 21.77 -22.59
C VAL A 333 3.48 22.32 -23.99
N ASP A 334 3.81 23.59 -24.24
CA ASP A 334 3.64 24.22 -25.55
C ASP A 334 4.57 23.62 -26.63
N LYS A 335 5.81 23.29 -26.30
CA LYS A 335 6.74 22.56 -27.20
C LYS A 335 6.21 21.18 -27.58
N TYR A 336 5.59 20.49 -26.64
CA TYR A 336 4.98 19.18 -26.91
C TYR A 336 3.77 19.31 -27.84
N ILE A 337 2.89 20.28 -27.57
CA ILE A 337 1.69 20.54 -28.37
C ILE A 337 2.06 20.96 -29.80
N SER A 338 3.13 21.76 -29.99
CA SER A 338 3.59 22.18 -31.33
C SER A 338 4.27 21.05 -32.12
N GLY A 339 4.56 19.91 -31.49
CA GLY A 339 5.30 18.79 -32.09
C GLY A 339 6.81 19.06 -32.24
N GLU A 340 7.33 20.08 -31.59
CA GLU A 340 8.78 20.40 -31.58
C GLU A 340 9.59 19.26 -30.93
N VAL A 341 8.99 18.57 -29.95
CA VAL A 341 9.62 17.43 -29.23
C VAL A 341 8.76 16.20 -29.40
N LYS A 342 9.38 15.04 -29.71
CA LYS A 342 8.68 13.78 -29.88
C LYS A 342 8.66 12.99 -28.56
N VAL A 343 7.61 12.23 -28.33
CA VAL A 343 7.46 11.40 -27.13
C VAL A 343 8.61 10.42 -26.93
N ASP A 344 9.12 9.83 -28.00
CA ASP A 344 10.23 8.86 -27.96
C ASP A 344 11.54 9.48 -27.45
N ASP A 345 11.68 10.82 -27.56
CA ASP A 345 12.83 11.57 -27.02
C ASP A 345 12.63 11.92 -25.54
N LEU A 346 11.39 11.88 -25.05
CA LEU A 346 11.00 12.31 -23.70
C LEU A 346 10.80 11.18 -22.72
N VAL A 347 10.38 10.01 -23.21
CA VAL A 347 10.06 8.84 -22.37
C VAL A 347 10.93 7.68 -22.81
N ASN A 348 11.75 7.16 -21.90
CA ASN A 348 12.63 6.04 -22.23
C ASN A 348 11.84 4.73 -22.41
N SER A 349 12.53 3.67 -22.90
CA SER A 349 11.93 2.33 -23.12
C SER A 349 11.29 1.71 -21.88
N HIS A 350 11.43 2.34 -20.70
CA HIS A 350 10.91 1.88 -19.42
C HIS A 350 9.74 2.74 -18.93
N GLY A 351 9.24 3.66 -19.76
CA GLY A 351 8.14 4.56 -19.40
C GLY A 351 8.55 5.68 -18.43
N ILE A 352 9.85 5.93 -18.25
CA ILE A 352 10.35 6.99 -17.36
C ILE A 352 10.55 8.26 -18.18
N PRO A 353 9.90 9.38 -17.80
CA PRO A 353 10.05 10.66 -18.49
C PRO A 353 11.38 11.35 -18.14
N ALA A 354 11.86 12.18 -19.04
CA ALA A 354 12.92 13.13 -18.76
C ALA A 354 12.46 14.19 -17.74
N ASP A 355 13.41 14.82 -17.04
CA ASP A 355 13.11 15.83 -16.03
C ASP A 355 12.31 17.01 -16.63
N GLY A 356 11.19 17.37 -16.00
CA GLY A 356 10.27 18.41 -16.47
C GLY A 356 9.26 17.97 -17.54
N TRP A 357 9.24 16.69 -17.91
CA TRP A 357 8.31 16.11 -18.89
C TRP A 357 7.36 15.06 -18.28
N ASP A 358 7.29 14.98 -16.97
CA ASP A 358 6.46 14.02 -16.23
C ASP A 358 4.95 14.17 -16.51
N PHE A 359 4.52 15.32 -17.05
CA PHE A 359 3.13 15.55 -17.43
C PHE A 359 2.66 14.65 -18.59
N VAL A 360 3.56 14.14 -19.44
CA VAL A 360 3.16 13.22 -20.52
C VAL A 360 2.79 11.82 -20.03
N VAL A 361 3.16 11.48 -18.79
CA VAL A 361 2.90 10.18 -18.13
C VAL A 361 2.18 10.33 -16.78
N TRP A 362 1.47 11.44 -16.56
CA TRP A 362 0.89 11.78 -15.25
C TRP A 362 -0.09 10.74 -14.70
N THR A 363 -0.73 9.97 -15.57
CA THR A 363 -1.69 8.91 -15.22
C THR A 363 -1.06 7.69 -14.51
N GLN A 364 0.25 7.52 -14.57
CA GLN A 364 0.95 6.44 -13.86
C GLN A 364 0.74 6.48 -12.34
N ASN A 365 0.35 7.64 -11.79
CA ASN A 365 -0.01 7.81 -10.38
C ASN A 365 -1.53 7.83 -10.16
N GLY A 366 -2.31 7.25 -11.05
CA GLY A 366 -3.75 7.15 -10.92
C GLY A 366 -4.17 6.32 -9.69
N ARG A 367 -5.21 6.80 -9.00
CA ARG A 367 -5.75 6.18 -7.79
C ARG A 367 -7.27 6.17 -7.82
N SER A 368 -7.84 5.19 -7.10
CA SER A 368 -9.26 5.08 -6.82
C SER A 368 -9.48 4.82 -5.33
N ILE A 369 -10.51 5.45 -4.79
CA ILE A 369 -11.01 5.18 -3.44
C ILE A 369 -12.43 4.67 -3.60
N VAL A 370 -12.67 3.44 -3.14
CA VAL A 370 -13.96 2.76 -3.22
C VAL A 370 -14.37 2.24 -1.84
N PRO A 371 -15.67 2.32 -1.46
CA PRO A 371 -16.13 1.77 -0.19
C PRO A 371 -16.12 0.24 -0.22
N MET A 372 -15.94 -0.40 0.94
CA MET A 372 -16.03 -1.87 1.06
C MET A 372 -17.40 -2.40 0.63
N SER A 373 -18.46 -1.61 0.79
CA SER A 373 -19.81 -1.96 0.29
C SER A 373 -19.89 -2.19 -1.22
N SER A 374 -18.97 -1.62 -1.99
CA SER A 374 -18.85 -1.84 -3.45
C SER A 374 -18.02 -3.07 -3.81
N ILE A 375 -17.45 -3.77 -2.84
CA ILE A 375 -16.66 -4.99 -3.06
C ILE A 375 -17.58 -6.20 -2.91
N PRO A 376 -17.80 -7.00 -3.97
CA PRO A 376 -18.63 -8.19 -3.89
C PRO A 376 -18.08 -9.21 -2.90
N GLU A 377 -18.97 -9.87 -2.16
CA GLU A 377 -18.61 -10.94 -1.22
C GLU A 377 -17.59 -10.49 -0.15
N ALA A 378 -17.54 -9.18 0.21
CA ALA A 378 -16.70 -8.71 1.31
C ALA A 378 -17.09 -9.39 2.63
N ALA A 379 -16.10 -9.63 3.47
CA ALA A 379 -16.28 -10.23 4.78
C ALA A 379 -17.10 -9.31 5.70
N ASP A 380 -17.77 -9.91 6.71
CA ASP A 380 -18.30 -9.15 7.83
C ASP A 380 -17.14 -8.59 8.68
N LEU A 381 -16.92 -7.29 8.58
CA LEU A 381 -15.80 -6.59 9.22
C LEU A 381 -15.92 -6.53 10.76
N HIS A 382 -17.13 -6.81 11.32
CA HIS A 382 -17.34 -6.91 12.77
C HIS A 382 -17.00 -8.30 13.32
N ASN A 383 -16.89 -9.33 12.47
CA ASN A 383 -16.65 -10.72 12.85
C ASN A 383 -15.50 -11.35 12.07
N ILE A 384 -14.34 -10.71 12.11
CA ILE A 384 -13.15 -11.18 11.40
C ILE A 384 -12.61 -12.46 12.06
N PRO A 385 -12.46 -13.57 11.32
CA PRO A 385 -11.85 -14.78 11.86
C PRO A 385 -10.40 -14.56 12.29
N GLN A 386 -9.91 -15.40 13.24
CA GLN A 386 -8.51 -15.33 13.65
C GLN A 386 -7.54 -15.58 12.47
N VAL A 387 -6.41 -14.88 12.49
CA VAL A 387 -5.30 -15.10 11.55
C VAL A 387 -4.66 -16.46 11.84
N LYS A 388 -4.68 -17.34 10.84
CA LYS A 388 -4.00 -18.64 10.87
C LYS A 388 -3.11 -18.89 9.65
N SER A 389 -3.09 -17.96 8.72
CA SER A 389 -2.23 -18.02 7.54
C SER A 389 -1.61 -16.64 7.29
N MET A 390 -0.30 -16.56 7.23
CA MET A 390 0.44 -15.32 7.01
C MET A 390 1.40 -15.48 5.84
N GLY A 391 1.11 -14.79 4.74
CA GLY A 391 1.87 -14.89 3.51
C GLY A 391 2.71 -13.66 3.20
N ILE A 392 3.83 -13.90 2.57
CA ILE A 392 4.70 -12.88 1.98
C ILE A 392 4.74 -13.12 0.46
N LEU A 393 4.45 -12.11 -0.33
CA LEU A 393 4.66 -12.16 -1.76
C LEU A 393 6.01 -11.53 -2.12
N ASN A 394 6.78 -12.28 -2.88
CA ASN A 394 8.03 -11.88 -3.49
C ASN A 394 7.86 -11.97 -5.00
N ARG A 395 8.41 -11.01 -5.75
CA ARG A 395 8.56 -11.13 -7.20
C ARG A 395 10.05 -11.23 -7.50
N ASP A 396 10.52 -12.44 -7.87
CA ASP A 396 11.91 -12.68 -8.22
C ASP A 396 12.08 -12.66 -9.74
N GLU A 397 13.01 -11.87 -10.25
CA GLU A 397 13.33 -11.71 -11.66
C GLU A 397 14.83 -11.54 -11.85
N GLY A 398 15.33 -11.90 -13.03
CA GLY A 398 16.72 -11.81 -13.42
C GLY A 398 17.34 -13.17 -13.67
N TYR A 399 18.51 -13.17 -14.30
CA TYR A 399 19.24 -14.38 -14.66
C TYR A 399 19.45 -15.32 -13.46
N ASP A 400 19.60 -14.75 -12.28
CA ASP A 400 19.79 -15.45 -11.01
C ASP A 400 18.49 -15.64 -10.19
N ALA A 401 17.30 -15.49 -10.81
CA ALA A 401 16.04 -15.70 -10.12
C ALA A 401 15.86 -17.18 -9.75
N ALA A 402 15.93 -17.49 -8.44
CA ALA A 402 15.87 -18.88 -7.95
C ALA A 402 15.04 -19.05 -6.67
N MET A 403 14.17 -18.07 -6.33
CA MET A 403 13.26 -18.23 -5.21
C MET A 403 12.16 -19.25 -5.55
N PRO A 404 11.95 -20.31 -4.73
CA PRO A 404 10.90 -21.30 -4.98
C PRO A 404 9.51 -20.68 -5.08
N GLY A 405 8.62 -21.32 -5.86
CA GLY A 405 7.25 -20.87 -6.05
C GLY A 405 6.48 -20.68 -4.73
N ILE A 406 6.68 -21.59 -3.78
CA ILE A 406 6.16 -21.44 -2.41
C ILE A 406 7.11 -22.10 -1.42
N VAL A 407 7.31 -21.44 -0.26
CA VAL A 407 8.04 -21.97 0.89
C VAL A 407 7.23 -21.81 2.16
N ARG A 408 7.43 -22.71 3.14
CA ARG A 408 6.89 -22.58 4.49
C ARG A 408 8.01 -22.30 5.48
N PHE A 409 7.82 -21.27 6.31
CA PHE A 409 8.79 -20.93 7.34
C PHE A 409 8.69 -21.89 8.53
N THR A 410 9.83 -22.18 9.12
CA THR A 410 9.96 -23.16 10.22
C THR A 410 9.98 -22.52 11.60
N SER A 411 10.14 -21.18 11.67
CA SER A 411 10.13 -20.45 12.93
C SER A 411 9.58 -19.02 12.79
N PRO A 412 9.09 -18.41 13.87
CA PRO A 412 8.72 -17.01 13.91
C PRO A 412 9.87 -16.07 13.52
N GLU A 413 11.11 -16.38 13.91
CA GLU A 413 12.30 -15.59 13.60
C GLU A 413 12.58 -15.58 12.08
N GLN A 414 12.42 -16.75 11.43
CA GLN A 414 12.58 -16.84 9.98
C GLN A 414 11.53 -16.01 9.25
N ALA A 415 10.27 -16.12 9.63
CA ALA A 415 9.19 -15.31 9.07
C ALA A 415 9.41 -13.81 9.31
N ALA A 416 9.83 -13.41 10.51
CA ALA A 416 10.15 -12.02 10.85
C ALA A 416 11.31 -11.48 10.00
N GLY A 417 12.31 -12.29 9.73
CA GLY A 417 13.43 -11.91 8.85
C GLY A 417 12.95 -11.63 7.43
N TYR A 418 12.16 -12.51 6.83
CA TYR A 418 11.59 -12.29 5.49
C TYR A 418 10.60 -11.13 5.45
N PHE A 419 9.84 -10.88 6.51
CA PHE A 419 9.03 -9.68 6.68
C PHE A 419 9.87 -8.41 6.63
N MET A 420 11.02 -8.40 7.29
CA MET A 420 11.95 -7.26 7.27
C MET A 420 12.69 -7.12 5.96
N LEU A 421 12.98 -8.19 5.26
CA LEU A 421 13.64 -8.11 3.95
C LEU A 421 12.78 -7.36 2.94
N GLY A 422 11.47 -7.62 2.88
CA GLY A 422 10.60 -7.03 1.88
C GLY A 422 11.23 -7.13 0.49
N GLU A 423 11.72 -8.32 0.14
CA GLU A 423 12.50 -8.54 -1.06
C GLU A 423 11.61 -8.62 -2.28
N THR A 424 11.97 -7.91 -3.35
CA THR A 424 11.27 -7.97 -4.63
C THR A 424 12.19 -7.51 -5.76
N SER A 425 11.84 -7.85 -7.00
CA SER A 425 12.48 -7.26 -8.19
C SER A 425 11.60 -6.13 -8.73
N LYS A 426 12.17 -4.94 -8.86
CA LYS A 426 11.48 -3.80 -9.46
C LYS A 426 11.39 -3.96 -10.96
N THR A 427 10.17 -3.91 -11.49
CA THR A 427 9.91 -3.73 -12.91
C THR A 427 10.00 -2.25 -13.29
N SER A 428 10.15 -1.95 -14.57
CA SER A 428 10.29 -0.60 -15.13
C SER A 428 9.19 0.40 -14.72
N ALA A 429 8.00 -0.08 -14.34
CA ALA A 429 6.88 0.76 -13.90
C ALA A 429 7.04 1.35 -12.48
N ALA A 430 8.08 0.99 -11.73
CA ALA A 430 8.21 1.33 -10.32
C ALA A 430 9.30 2.37 -9.99
N GLY A 431 9.96 3.00 -10.97
CA GLY A 431 10.99 4.04 -10.76
C GLY A 431 12.33 3.76 -11.45
N LYS A 432 13.31 4.64 -11.22
CA LYS A 432 14.61 4.67 -11.90
C LYS A 432 15.51 3.44 -11.61
N ASP A 433 15.23 2.65 -10.57
CA ASP A 433 16.07 1.53 -10.14
C ASP A 433 15.50 0.20 -10.63
N ARG A 434 16.29 -0.57 -11.36
CA ARG A 434 16.02 -1.96 -11.77
C ARG A 434 16.74 -2.95 -10.87
N GLY A 435 16.20 -4.18 -10.78
CA GLY A 435 16.81 -5.30 -10.10
C GLY A 435 16.23 -5.61 -8.73
N LYS A 436 16.89 -6.51 -8.02
CA LYS A 436 16.47 -6.96 -6.68
C LYS A 436 16.61 -5.83 -5.67
N THR A 437 15.52 -5.53 -4.98
CA THR A 437 15.45 -4.51 -3.95
C THR A 437 14.93 -5.08 -2.65
N ARG A 438 15.33 -4.47 -1.53
CA ARG A 438 14.90 -4.84 -0.19
C ARG A 438 14.43 -3.61 0.55
N SER A 439 13.26 -3.71 1.19
CA SER A 439 12.69 -2.65 2.02
C SER A 439 11.68 -3.26 2.98
N PRO A 440 11.77 -3.04 4.30
CA PRO A 440 10.75 -3.50 5.24
C PRO A 440 9.35 -3.13 4.75
N PHE A 441 8.39 -4.07 4.76
CA PHE A 441 7.07 -3.87 4.13
C PHE A 441 6.35 -2.63 4.66
N THR A 442 6.44 -2.36 5.95
CA THR A 442 5.80 -1.20 6.59
C THR A 442 6.71 0.02 6.73
N GLN A 443 7.89 0.03 6.10
CA GLN A 443 8.87 1.12 6.22
C GLN A 443 8.27 2.53 6.07
N PRO A 444 7.40 2.83 5.10
CA PRO A 444 6.86 4.19 4.94
C PRO A 444 5.90 4.62 6.04
N PHE A 445 5.42 3.69 6.86
CA PHE A 445 4.34 3.92 7.83
C PHE A 445 4.77 3.70 9.28
N PHE A 446 5.78 2.89 9.52
CA PHE A 446 6.29 2.63 10.86
C PHE A 446 7.32 3.70 11.25
N PRO A 447 6.99 4.62 12.16
CA PRO A 447 7.84 5.79 12.44
C PRO A 447 9.03 5.49 13.34
N ALA A 448 8.96 4.46 14.21
CA ALA A 448 10.05 4.07 15.09
C ALA A 448 11.15 3.29 14.35
N LYS A 449 12.26 2.96 15.01
CA LYS A 449 13.36 2.20 14.40
C LYS A 449 12.88 0.83 13.91
N HIS A 450 13.18 0.50 12.66
CA HIS A 450 12.58 -0.64 11.96
C HIS A 450 12.86 -2.01 12.58
N GLY A 451 14.00 -2.21 13.26
CA GLY A 451 14.30 -3.46 13.96
C GLY A 451 13.24 -3.86 15.01
N LEU A 452 12.54 -2.88 15.57
CA LEU A 452 11.45 -3.12 16.51
C LEU A 452 10.25 -3.87 15.88
N GLN A 453 10.02 -3.70 14.57
CA GLN A 453 8.97 -4.43 13.85
C GLN A 453 9.29 -5.93 13.76
N ALA A 454 10.55 -6.27 13.45
CA ALA A 454 10.99 -7.66 13.37
C ALA A 454 10.76 -8.40 14.69
N LYS A 455 11.20 -7.79 15.78
CA LYS A 455 11.01 -8.32 17.13
C LYS A 455 9.53 -8.53 17.45
N ARG A 456 8.70 -7.48 17.23
CA ARG A 456 7.26 -7.55 17.50
C ARG A 456 6.56 -8.58 16.60
N PHE A 457 6.95 -8.71 15.34
CA PHE A 457 6.39 -9.72 14.44
C PHE A 457 6.66 -11.14 14.96
N ALA A 458 7.90 -11.44 15.36
CA ALA A 458 8.26 -12.73 15.95
C ALA A 458 7.51 -13.01 17.26
N GLU A 459 7.40 -12.00 18.14
CA GLU A 459 6.63 -12.11 19.40
C GLU A 459 5.16 -12.45 19.13
N LEU A 460 4.50 -11.74 18.22
CA LEU A 460 3.11 -11.99 17.85
C LEU A 460 2.94 -13.38 17.22
N ALA A 461 3.80 -13.75 16.27
CA ALA A 461 3.77 -15.07 15.64
C ALA A 461 3.91 -16.20 16.67
N ALA A 462 4.75 -16.03 17.69
CA ALA A 462 4.90 -16.99 18.77
C ALA A 462 3.63 -17.16 19.64
N THR A 463 2.73 -16.16 19.65
CA THR A 463 1.43 -16.26 20.36
C THR A 463 0.35 -17.01 19.57
N MET A 464 0.63 -17.40 18.31
CA MET A 464 -0.33 -17.99 17.38
C MET A 464 0.03 -19.48 17.10
N PRO A 465 -0.28 -20.41 18.00
CA PRO A 465 0.03 -21.82 17.77
C PRO A 465 -0.72 -22.34 16.54
N GLY A 466 0.01 -23.03 15.64
CA GLY A 466 -0.54 -23.58 14.41
C GLY A 466 -0.73 -22.56 13.27
N VAL A 467 -0.24 -21.32 13.40
CA VAL A 467 -0.20 -20.39 12.29
C VAL A 467 0.74 -20.91 11.20
N THR A 468 0.28 -20.90 9.96
CA THR A 468 1.12 -21.22 8.80
C THR A 468 1.70 -19.93 8.24
N MET A 469 3.03 -19.81 8.28
CA MET A 469 3.75 -18.68 7.72
C MET A 469 4.49 -19.13 6.45
N TRP A 470 4.30 -18.41 5.36
CA TRP A 470 4.78 -18.82 4.05
C TRP A 470 5.24 -17.63 3.20
N LEU A 471 6.04 -17.93 2.16
CA LEU A 471 6.37 -16.97 1.12
C LEU A 471 6.06 -17.58 -0.24
N MET A 472 5.54 -16.76 -1.16
CA MET A 472 5.27 -17.15 -2.52
C MET A 472 5.97 -16.22 -3.51
N ASN A 473 6.71 -16.82 -4.46
CA ASN A 473 7.27 -16.11 -5.58
C ASN A 473 6.20 -15.95 -6.68
N THR A 474 6.00 -14.72 -7.13
CA THR A 474 5.06 -14.36 -8.21
C THR A 474 5.76 -13.89 -9.49
N GLY A 475 7.06 -14.09 -9.59
CA GLY A 475 7.90 -13.67 -10.71
C GLY A 475 8.32 -14.81 -11.64
N TYR A 476 9.62 -15.05 -11.70
CA TYR A 476 10.24 -15.99 -12.63
C TYR A 476 11.22 -16.93 -11.93
N ILE A 477 11.65 -17.95 -12.66
CA ILE A 477 12.80 -18.80 -12.34
C ILE A 477 13.78 -18.71 -13.50
N GLY A 478 15.03 -18.33 -13.21
CA GLY A 478 16.18 -18.36 -14.10
C GLY A 478 16.25 -17.28 -15.17
N GLY A 479 15.40 -16.25 -15.10
CA GLY A 479 15.39 -15.14 -16.06
C GLY A 479 14.28 -14.11 -15.81
N GLU A 480 13.93 -13.38 -16.84
CA GLU A 480 12.87 -12.37 -16.86
C GLU A 480 11.83 -12.63 -17.96
N ALA A 481 10.92 -11.68 -18.19
CA ALA A 481 9.82 -11.81 -19.15
C ALA A 481 10.29 -12.10 -20.60
N SER A 482 11.39 -11.49 -21.04
CA SER A 482 12.02 -11.72 -22.34
C SER A 482 12.54 -13.15 -22.47
N ASP A 483 13.22 -13.65 -21.43
CA ASP A 483 13.78 -15.00 -21.39
C ASP A 483 12.68 -16.06 -21.36
N ALA A 484 11.57 -15.78 -20.67
CA ALA A 484 10.43 -16.69 -20.63
C ALA A 484 9.75 -16.86 -21.99
N LYS A 485 9.72 -15.81 -22.84
CA LYS A 485 9.23 -15.91 -24.23
C LYS A 485 10.10 -16.81 -25.10
N GLU A 486 11.39 -16.88 -24.78
CA GLU A 486 12.36 -17.74 -25.47
C GLU A 486 12.53 -19.12 -24.80
N ASN A 487 11.71 -19.48 -23.83
CA ASN A 487 11.80 -20.70 -23.02
C ASN A 487 13.13 -20.87 -22.25
N LYS A 488 13.84 -19.76 -22.00
CA LYS A 488 15.07 -19.73 -21.19
C LYS A 488 14.78 -19.59 -19.70
N ALA A 489 13.59 -19.11 -19.34
CA ALA A 489 13.11 -18.94 -17.97
C ALA A 489 11.69 -19.46 -17.81
N LEU A 490 11.24 -19.67 -16.57
CA LEU A 490 9.86 -20.06 -16.25
C LEU A 490 9.12 -18.89 -15.61
N ASN A 491 7.94 -18.56 -16.15
CA ASN A 491 7.03 -17.58 -15.59
C ASN A 491 6.09 -18.25 -14.58
N ILE A 492 6.00 -17.73 -13.37
CA ILE A 492 5.03 -18.14 -12.35
C ILE A 492 3.72 -17.42 -12.61
N LYS A 493 2.80 -18.10 -13.29
CA LYS A 493 1.49 -17.54 -13.69
C LYS A 493 0.52 -17.49 -12.52
N ILE A 494 -0.49 -16.63 -12.59
CA ILE A 494 -1.57 -16.51 -11.56
C ILE A 494 -2.19 -17.89 -11.24
N ARG A 495 -2.45 -18.73 -12.26
CA ARG A 495 -2.96 -20.10 -12.05
C ARG A 495 -2.03 -20.98 -11.20
N HIS A 496 -0.69 -20.78 -11.29
CA HIS A 496 0.25 -21.50 -10.44
C HIS A 496 0.16 -21.03 -9.00
N SER A 497 0.08 -19.72 -8.79
CA SER A 497 -0.10 -19.12 -7.46
C SER A 497 -1.40 -19.59 -6.81
N SER A 498 -2.52 -19.60 -7.55
CA SER A 498 -3.80 -20.12 -7.05
C SER A 498 -3.71 -21.59 -6.66
N ALA A 499 -3.09 -22.43 -7.51
CA ALA A 499 -2.93 -23.86 -7.21
C ALA A 499 -2.06 -24.11 -5.96
N MET A 500 -1.00 -23.33 -5.76
CA MET A 500 -0.15 -23.41 -4.57
C MET A 500 -0.92 -22.99 -3.31
N LEU A 501 -1.72 -21.92 -3.37
CA LEU A 501 -2.53 -21.48 -2.23
C LEU A 501 -3.66 -22.44 -1.89
N GLU A 502 -4.35 -23.00 -2.89
CA GLU A 502 -5.35 -24.05 -2.68
C GLU A 502 -4.75 -25.28 -1.98
N ALA A 503 -3.56 -25.72 -2.44
CA ALA A 503 -2.86 -26.83 -1.83
C ALA A 503 -2.42 -26.53 -0.41
N LEU A 504 -1.95 -25.30 -0.13
CA LEU A 504 -1.58 -24.83 1.20
C LEU A 504 -2.77 -24.86 2.15
N LEU A 505 -3.91 -24.26 1.77
CA LEU A 505 -5.13 -24.19 2.57
C LEU A 505 -5.75 -25.56 2.82
N SER A 506 -5.63 -26.49 1.87
CA SER A 506 -6.11 -27.87 2.03
C SER A 506 -5.20 -28.74 2.89
N GLU A 507 -4.07 -28.20 3.41
CA GLU A 507 -3.06 -28.92 4.21
C GLU A 507 -2.51 -30.20 3.52
N LYS A 508 -2.59 -30.27 2.20
CA LYS A 508 -2.17 -31.48 1.42
C LYS A 508 -0.72 -31.50 1.00
N ILE A 509 -0.01 -30.38 1.18
CA ILE A 509 1.39 -30.29 0.75
C ILE A 509 2.27 -31.14 1.67
N LYS A 510 2.98 -32.11 1.07
CA LYS A 510 4.11 -32.76 1.71
C LYS A 510 5.34 -31.87 1.54
N TRP A 511 5.87 -31.42 2.66
CA TRP A 511 7.01 -30.53 2.73
C TRP A 511 8.31 -31.29 2.95
N LYS A 512 9.43 -30.80 2.41
CA LYS A 512 10.79 -31.21 2.75
C LYS A 512 11.62 -30.00 3.16
N LYS A 513 12.58 -30.17 4.07
CA LYS A 513 13.49 -29.11 4.48
C LYS A 513 14.42 -28.74 3.32
N ASP A 514 14.50 -27.45 3.05
CA ASP A 514 15.50 -26.90 2.14
C ASP A 514 16.89 -26.90 2.82
N PRO A 515 17.94 -27.50 2.19
CA PRO A 515 19.24 -27.61 2.83
C PRO A 515 20.00 -26.29 2.91
N ASP A 516 19.64 -25.28 2.08
CA ASP A 516 20.39 -24.03 2.00
C ASP A 516 19.84 -22.97 2.96
N PHE A 517 18.51 -22.76 2.97
CA PHE A 517 17.90 -21.67 3.72
C PHE A 517 17.11 -22.14 4.95
N GLY A 518 16.96 -23.45 5.15
CA GLY A 518 16.32 -24.00 6.33
C GLY A 518 14.79 -23.86 6.40
N TYR A 519 14.16 -23.15 5.48
CA TYR A 519 12.70 -23.21 5.30
C TYR A 519 12.28 -24.55 4.67
N GLU A 520 10.99 -24.79 4.53
CA GLU A 520 10.49 -25.97 3.84
C GLU A 520 10.01 -25.62 2.43
N ILE A 521 10.33 -26.49 1.47
CA ILE A 521 9.86 -26.46 0.09
C ILE A 521 8.94 -27.65 -0.19
N VAL A 522 8.17 -27.59 -1.25
CA VAL A 522 7.34 -28.73 -1.70
C VAL A 522 8.23 -29.91 -2.08
N ASP A 523 7.96 -31.07 -1.49
CA ASP A 523 8.63 -32.30 -1.94
C ASP A 523 8.00 -32.80 -3.24
N VAL A 524 8.57 -32.41 -4.36
CA VAL A 524 8.02 -32.67 -5.71
C VAL A 524 8.04 -34.16 -6.10
N ASP A 525 8.78 -35.00 -5.36
CA ASP A 525 8.84 -36.43 -5.58
C ASP A 525 7.84 -37.21 -4.70
N ALA A 526 7.23 -36.56 -3.71
CA ALA A 526 6.25 -37.18 -2.85
C ALA A 526 4.92 -37.45 -3.61
N PRO A 527 4.35 -38.67 -3.52
CA PRO A 527 3.09 -38.99 -4.18
C PRO A 527 1.93 -38.07 -3.79
N GLU A 528 1.93 -37.54 -2.56
CA GLU A 528 0.93 -36.63 -2.04
C GLU A 528 0.88 -35.32 -2.83
N ASN A 529 1.99 -34.91 -3.42
CA ASN A 529 2.11 -33.68 -4.22
C ASN A 529 1.86 -33.88 -5.71
N ALA A 530 1.56 -35.10 -6.17
CA ALA A 530 1.40 -35.41 -7.59
C ALA A 530 0.36 -34.51 -8.30
N GLU A 531 -0.75 -34.18 -7.63
CA GLU A 531 -1.78 -33.30 -8.19
C GLU A 531 -1.32 -31.83 -8.27
N LEU A 532 -0.54 -31.37 -7.32
CA LEU A 532 0.05 -30.02 -7.36
C LEU A 532 1.10 -29.93 -8.49
N VAL A 533 1.95 -30.93 -8.63
CA VAL A 533 3.00 -30.97 -9.67
C VAL A 533 2.43 -31.03 -11.09
N LYS A 534 1.21 -31.60 -11.28
CA LYS A 534 0.50 -31.52 -12.56
C LYS A 534 0.06 -30.09 -12.91
N LYS A 535 -0.27 -29.27 -11.91
CA LYS A 535 -0.73 -27.89 -12.07
C LYS A 535 0.43 -26.88 -12.11
N VAL A 536 1.50 -27.14 -11.37
CA VAL A 536 2.67 -26.27 -11.19
C VAL A 536 3.94 -27.04 -11.52
N PRO A 537 4.74 -26.61 -12.51
CA PRO A 537 6.00 -27.28 -12.88
C PRO A 537 6.91 -27.53 -11.66
N ALA A 538 7.50 -28.71 -11.59
CA ALA A 538 8.38 -29.10 -10.50
C ALA A 538 9.57 -28.14 -10.32
N GLU A 539 10.06 -27.56 -11.41
CA GLU A 539 11.15 -26.59 -11.42
C GLU A 539 10.75 -25.22 -10.82
N ILE A 540 9.46 -24.91 -10.77
CA ILE A 540 8.94 -23.73 -10.03
C ILE A 540 8.93 -24.02 -8.52
N LEU A 541 8.58 -25.24 -8.13
CA LEU A 541 8.49 -25.65 -6.73
C LEU A 541 9.86 -25.94 -6.11
N ASP A 542 10.80 -26.45 -6.91
CA ASP A 542 12.19 -26.72 -6.55
C ASP A 542 13.13 -26.18 -7.66
N PRO A 543 13.58 -24.92 -7.58
CA PRO A 543 14.41 -24.30 -8.62
C PRO A 543 15.76 -24.98 -8.89
N ARG A 544 16.32 -25.75 -7.95
CA ARG A 544 17.54 -26.52 -8.24
C ARG A 544 17.36 -27.38 -9.47
N ARG A 545 16.19 -28.02 -9.65
CA ARG A 545 15.88 -28.83 -10.84
C ARG A 545 15.95 -28.04 -12.13
N PHE A 546 15.51 -26.76 -12.10
CA PHE A 546 15.62 -25.91 -13.28
C PHE A 546 17.07 -25.62 -13.65
N TYR A 547 17.90 -25.29 -12.67
CA TYR A 547 19.31 -24.96 -12.89
C TYR A 547 20.11 -26.18 -13.26
N ASP A 548 19.92 -27.31 -12.58
CA ASP A 548 20.60 -28.60 -12.89
C ASP A 548 20.24 -29.10 -14.29
N GLY A 549 18.96 -29.06 -14.65
CA GLY A 549 18.48 -29.50 -15.95
C GLY A 549 19.01 -28.67 -17.14
N ARG A 550 19.56 -27.48 -16.85
CA ARG A 550 20.16 -26.57 -17.84
C ARG A 550 21.68 -26.43 -17.72
N GLY A 551 22.33 -27.27 -16.91
CA GLY A 551 23.77 -27.20 -16.66
C GLY A 551 24.21 -25.91 -15.94
N ARG A 552 23.32 -25.27 -15.19
CA ARG A 552 23.55 -24.03 -14.47
C ARG A 552 23.66 -24.23 -12.94
N HIS A 553 24.10 -25.40 -12.51
CA HIS A 553 24.26 -25.76 -11.09
C HIS A 553 25.11 -24.72 -10.32
N THR A 554 26.24 -24.32 -10.88
CA THR A 554 27.14 -23.34 -10.29
C THR A 554 26.47 -21.96 -10.11
N ASP A 555 25.59 -21.55 -11.03
CA ASP A 555 24.84 -20.31 -10.92
C ASP A 555 23.91 -20.35 -9.69
N TYR A 556 23.28 -21.51 -9.46
CA TYR A 556 22.43 -21.71 -8.28
C TYR A 556 23.22 -21.65 -6.97
N GLU A 557 24.38 -22.31 -6.89
CA GLU A 557 25.25 -22.26 -5.70
C GLU A 557 25.75 -20.83 -5.41
N GLN A 558 26.11 -20.09 -6.45
CA GLN A 558 26.50 -18.68 -6.32
C GLN A 558 25.34 -17.82 -5.84
N TRP A 559 24.12 -18.04 -6.35
CA TRP A 559 22.92 -17.37 -5.89
C TRP A 559 22.68 -17.65 -4.39
N VAL A 560 22.76 -18.90 -3.93
CA VAL A 560 22.60 -19.26 -2.51
C VAL A 560 23.58 -18.49 -1.63
N SER A 561 24.87 -18.52 -1.99
CA SER A 561 25.92 -17.84 -1.23
C SER A 561 25.69 -16.33 -1.19
N HIS A 562 25.42 -15.70 -2.33
CA HIS A 562 25.16 -14.28 -2.46
C HIS A 562 23.91 -13.85 -1.65
N MET A 563 22.83 -14.61 -1.74
CA MET A 563 21.59 -14.27 -1.06
C MET A 563 21.69 -14.36 0.46
N LYS A 564 22.40 -15.36 0.99
CA LYS A 564 22.67 -15.47 2.42
C LYS A 564 23.41 -14.24 2.95
N GLU A 565 24.50 -13.85 2.28
CA GLU A 565 25.28 -12.68 2.66
C GLU A 565 24.48 -11.38 2.53
N ALA A 566 23.89 -11.13 1.37
CA ALA A 566 23.17 -9.89 1.08
C ALA A 566 21.93 -9.68 1.99
N ARG A 567 21.23 -10.76 2.36
CA ARG A 567 20.09 -10.72 3.27
C ARG A 567 20.54 -10.43 4.70
N ALA A 568 21.59 -11.12 5.17
CA ALA A 568 22.15 -10.88 6.51
C ALA A 568 22.65 -9.44 6.65
N ASP A 569 23.40 -8.93 5.67
CA ASP A 569 23.94 -7.57 5.69
C ASP A 569 22.84 -6.50 5.60
N PHE A 570 21.75 -6.79 4.89
CA PHE A 570 20.60 -5.90 4.87
C PHE A 570 19.94 -5.80 6.23
N LEU A 571 19.68 -6.93 6.91
CA LEU A 571 19.03 -6.96 8.21
C LEU A 571 19.87 -6.27 9.32
N LYS A 572 21.18 -6.43 9.30
CA LYS A 572 22.10 -5.75 10.24
C LYS A 572 21.96 -4.22 10.23
N LYS A 573 21.51 -3.62 9.12
CA LYS A 573 21.29 -2.16 9.04
C LYS A 573 20.17 -1.65 9.94
N PHE A 574 19.30 -2.54 10.44
CA PHE A 574 18.10 -2.18 11.20
C PHE A 574 18.14 -2.63 12.66
N ASP A 575 19.29 -3.04 13.16
CA ASP A 575 19.45 -3.52 14.55
C ASP A 575 18.48 -4.69 14.86
N VAL A 576 18.37 -5.62 13.93
CA VAL A 576 17.58 -6.85 14.07
C VAL A 576 18.37 -7.87 14.90
N SER A 577 17.69 -8.64 15.77
CA SER A 577 18.36 -9.61 16.64
C SER A 577 19.12 -10.68 15.86
N ASP A 578 20.23 -11.17 16.43
CA ASP A 578 21.06 -12.22 15.84
C ASP A 578 20.25 -13.50 15.51
N ALA A 579 19.27 -13.85 16.34
CA ALA A 579 18.41 -15.01 16.11
C ALA A 579 17.64 -14.90 14.78
N ILE A 580 17.12 -13.69 14.45
CA ILE A 580 16.42 -13.44 13.20
C ILE A 580 17.41 -13.44 12.02
N VAL A 581 18.59 -12.84 12.18
CA VAL A 581 19.63 -12.84 11.12
C VAL A 581 20.10 -14.26 10.82
N GLN A 582 20.34 -15.08 11.85
CA GLN A 582 20.75 -16.49 11.70
C GLN A 582 19.66 -17.33 11.02
N ALA A 583 18.39 -17.13 11.37
CA ALA A 583 17.27 -17.85 10.76
C ALA A 583 17.11 -17.60 9.24
N ILE A 584 17.67 -16.50 8.72
CA ILE A 584 17.67 -16.17 7.28
C ILE A 584 18.92 -16.68 6.58
N ALA A 585 20.03 -16.73 7.28
CA ALA A 585 21.31 -17.20 6.70
C ALA A 585 21.38 -18.74 6.54
N GLY A 586 20.51 -19.48 7.22
CA GLY A 586 20.39 -20.95 7.15
C GLY A 586 21.29 -21.65 8.12
#